data_2a42354c25f6d205b75ef540601be464
#
_entry.id   2a42354c25f6d205b75ef540601be464
#
_cell.length_a   1.000
_cell.length_b   1.000
_cell.length_c   1.000
_cell.angle_alpha   90.00
_cell.angle_beta   90.00
_cell.angle_gamma   90.00
#
_symmetry.space_group_name_H-M   'P 1'
#
loop_
_entity.id
_entity.type
_entity.pdbx_description
1 polymer ?
#
loop_
_entity_poly.entity_id
_entity_poly.type
_entity_poly.pdbx_seq_one_letter_code
_entity_poly.pdbx_strand_id
1 'polypeptide(L)'
;AKRVYGDIIPSPYPDARIVVNKQPIGVVAAITPWNFPAAMITRKVAPALAAGCPCIVKPAPETPFTALALVDLAVQAGVPAEIFSVIT
;
A
#
# COMPACT_ATOMS: atom_id res chain seq x y z
N ALA A 1 6.84 -3.58 -1.14
CA ALA A 1 7.32 -2.23 -0.86
C ALA A 1 8.75 -1.99 -1.35
N LYS A 2 9.72 -2.87 -1.06
CA LYS A 2 11.15 -2.68 -1.43
C LYS A 2 11.41 -2.51 -2.95
N ARG A 3 10.46 -2.80 -3.82
CA ARG A 3 10.58 -2.70 -5.29
C ARG A 3 9.74 -1.56 -5.89
N VAL A 4 9.35 -0.58 -5.08
CA VAL A 4 8.68 0.64 -5.54
C VAL A 4 9.74 1.66 -5.96
N TYR A 5 10.32 1.43 -7.13
CA TYR A 5 11.30 2.31 -7.77
C TYR A 5 10.90 2.54 -9.23
N GLY A 6 11.54 3.49 -9.89
CA GLY A 6 11.31 3.77 -11.29
C GLY A 6 12.20 2.95 -12.22
N ASP A 7 12.08 3.22 -13.50
CA ASP A 7 12.85 2.58 -14.56
C ASP A 7 13.46 3.62 -15.50
N ILE A 8 14.61 3.28 -16.09
CA ILE A 8 15.15 3.99 -17.24
C ILE A 8 15.08 3.03 -18.43
N ILE A 9 14.29 3.41 -19.43
CA ILE A 9 14.00 2.57 -20.59
C ILE A 9 14.73 3.14 -21.79
N PRO A 10 15.38 2.29 -22.64
CA PRO A 10 15.98 2.75 -23.88
C PRO A 10 14.95 3.47 -24.77
N SER A 11 15.31 4.66 -25.23
CA SER A 11 14.47 5.41 -26.15
C SER A 11 14.73 4.99 -27.60
N PRO A 12 13.70 4.97 -28.46
CA PRO A 12 13.87 4.81 -29.89
C PRO A 12 14.48 6.07 -30.57
N TYR A 13 14.55 7.17 -29.84
CA TYR A 13 15.13 8.44 -30.32
C TYR A 13 16.51 8.65 -29.67
N PRO A 14 17.56 8.99 -30.47
CA PRO A 14 18.93 9.09 -29.95
C PRO A 14 19.17 10.26 -28.99
N ASP A 15 18.35 11.28 -29.07
CA ASP A 15 18.41 12.51 -28.28
C ASP A 15 17.43 12.53 -27.07
N ALA A 16 16.74 11.42 -26.81
CA ALA A 16 15.74 11.33 -25.75
C ALA A 16 16.05 10.23 -24.72
N ARG A 17 15.59 10.42 -23.51
CA ARG A 17 15.57 9.40 -22.43
C ARG A 17 14.15 9.20 -21.94
N ILE A 18 13.76 7.94 -21.71
CA ILE A 18 12.50 7.59 -21.10
C ILE A 18 12.76 7.25 -19.65
N VAL A 19 12.21 8.03 -18.74
CA VAL A 19 12.30 7.81 -17.29
C VAL A 19 10.90 7.55 -16.76
N VAL A 20 10.71 6.44 -16.05
CA VAL A 20 9.46 6.07 -15.39
C VAL A 20 9.60 6.31 -13.89
N ASN A 21 8.78 7.18 -13.35
CA ASN A 21 8.72 7.45 -11.91
C ASN A 21 7.39 6.94 -11.33
N LYS A 22 7.45 6.33 -10.15
CA LYS A 22 6.27 5.98 -9.35
C LYS A 22 5.83 7.20 -8.55
N GLN A 23 4.56 7.55 -8.64
CA GLN A 23 3.98 8.67 -7.91
C GLN A 23 2.72 8.21 -7.17
N PRO A 24 2.39 8.83 -6.01
CA PRO A 24 1.15 8.52 -5.31
C PRO A 24 -0.06 8.92 -6.16
N ILE A 25 -1.07 8.05 -6.16
CA ILE A 25 -2.34 8.27 -6.89
C ILE A 25 -3.46 8.83 -5.99
N GLY A 26 -3.18 9.01 -4.69
CA GLY A 26 -4.16 9.39 -3.69
C GLY A 26 -4.50 8.27 -2.72
N VAL A 27 -5.68 8.30 -2.13
CA VAL A 27 -6.13 7.31 -1.14
C VAL A 27 -6.49 5.99 -1.82
N VAL A 28 -5.96 4.88 -1.28
CA VAL A 28 -6.19 3.52 -1.74
C VAL A 28 -7.20 2.82 -0.84
N ALA A 29 -8.24 2.23 -1.42
CA ALA A 29 -9.15 1.32 -0.71
C ALA A 29 -8.69 -0.13 -0.90
N ALA A 30 -8.43 -0.84 0.20
CA ALA A 30 -8.03 -2.24 0.22
C ALA A 30 -9.15 -3.11 0.80
N ILE A 31 -9.96 -3.71 -0.06
CA ILE A 31 -11.01 -4.66 0.33
C ILE A 31 -10.40 -6.06 0.31
N THR A 32 -10.47 -6.79 1.43
CA THR A 32 -9.75 -8.05 1.61
C THR A 32 -10.65 -9.20 2.07
N PRO A 33 -10.40 -10.42 1.56
CA PRO A 33 -11.11 -11.62 2.00
C PRO A 33 -10.60 -12.12 3.35
N TRP A 34 -11.29 -13.14 3.89
CA TRP A 34 -11.03 -13.74 5.20
C TRP A 34 -9.89 -14.77 5.21
N ASN A 35 -9.56 -15.35 4.03
CA ASN A 35 -8.67 -16.52 3.92
C ASN A 35 -7.19 -16.17 4.02
N PHE A 36 -6.54 -15.55 4.57
CA PHE A 36 -5.20 -15.01 4.85
C PHE A 36 -5.29 -13.55 5.29
N PRO A 37 -5.94 -13.28 6.42
CA PRO A 37 -6.33 -11.92 6.79
C PRO A 37 -5.14 -10.95 6.92
N ALA A 38 -4.00 -11.40 7.42
CA ALA A 38 -2.81 -10.56 7.49
C ALA A 38 -2.16 -10.36 6.10
N ALA A 39 -1.94 -11.45 5.36
CA ALA A 39 -1.23 -11.40 4.08
C ALA A 39 -2.01 -10.63 3.02
N MET A 40 -3.34 -10.75 2.99
CA MET A 40 -4.18 -10.01 2.03
C MET A 40 -4.19 -8.52 2.28
N ILE A 41 -4.02 -8.10 3.51
CA ILE A 41 -3.89 -6.69 3.89
C ILE A 41 -2.47 -6.19 3.56
N THR A 42 -1.45 -6.84 4.09
CA THR A 42 -0.08 -6.33 3.99
C THR A 42 0.43 -6.26 2.55
N ARG A 43 0.03 -7.19 1.66
CA ARG A 43 0.40 -7.14 0.24
C ARG A 43 -0.17 -5.94 -0.53
N LYS A 44 -1.23 -5.31 -0.01
CA LYS A 44 -1.84 -4.10 -0.58
C LYS A 44 -1.34 -2.84 0.12
N VAL A 45 -1.39 -2.83 1.44
CA VAL A 45 -1.03 -1.67 2.26
C VAL A 45 0.45 -1.32 2.16
N ALA A 46 1.34 -2.31 2.25
CA ALA A 46 2.77 -2.04 2.25
C ALA A 46 3.27 -1.37 0.96
N PRO A 47 2.90 -1.81 -0.27
CA PRO A 47 3.27 -1.08 -1.48
C PRO A 47 2.53 0.26 -1.62
N ALA A 48 1.28 0.38 -1.15
CA ALA A 48 0.56 1.65 -1.17
C ALA A 48 1.28 2.71 -0.34
N LEU A 49 1.58 2.41 0.90
CA LEU A 49 2.33 3.32 1.79
C LEU A 49 3.72 3.63 1.26
N ALA A 50 4.43 2.64 0.70
CA ALA A 50 5.74 2.84 0.09
C ALA A 50 5.70 3.77 -1.13
N ALA A 51 4.58 3.80 -1.85
CA ALA A 51 4.34 4.71 -2.97
C ALA A 51 3.82 6.10 -2.52
N GLY A 52 3.65 6.33 -1.22
CA GLY A 52 3.12 7.58 -0.66
C GLY A 52 1.59 7.69 -0.70
N CYS A 53 0.88 6.56 -0.81
CA CYS A 53 -0.59 6.53 -0.83
C CYS A 53 -1.15 6.17 0.54
N PRO A 54 -1.98 7.00 1.17
CA PRO A 54 -2.78 6.59 2.33
C PRO A 54 -3.71 5.43 1.98
N CYS A 55 -4.00 4.57 2.95
CA CYS A 55 -4.75 3.35 2.71
C CYS A 55 -5.87 3.15 3.73
N ILE A 56 -7.07 2.87 3.23
CA ILE A 56 -8.22 2.45 4.03
C ILE A 56 -8.46 0.97 3.76
N VAL A 57 -8.45 0.16 4.80
CA VAL A 57 -8.71 -1.28 4.71
C VAL A 57 -10.12 -1.59 5.15
N LYS A 58 -10.86 -2.33 4.32
CA LYS A 58 -12.09 -3.00 4.70
C LYS A 58 -11.84 -4.50 4.74
N PRO A 59 -11.60 -5.09 5.92
CA PRO A 59 -11.46 -6.53 6.06
C PRO A 59 -12.79 -7.25 5.88
N ALA A 60 -12.72 -8.56 5.66
CA ALA A 60 -13.90 -9.41 5.72
C ALA A 60 -14.53 -9.39 7.12
N PRO A 61 -15.87 -9.45 7.23
CA PRO A 61 -16.56 -9.44 8.53
C PRO A 61 -16.12 -10.57 9.46
N GLU A 62 -15.66 -11.69 8.92
CA GLU A 62 -15.21 -12.87 9.66
C GLU A 62 -13.85 -12.67 10.35
N THR A 63 -13.02 -11.73 9.88
CA THR A 63 -11.65 -11.58 10.36
C THR A 63 -11.21 -10.12 10.60
N PRO A 64 -11.98 -9.31 11.32
CA PRO A 64 -11.67 -7.88 11.49
C PRO A 64 -10.50 -7.63 12.44
N PHE A 65 -10.29 -8.49 13.45
CA PHE A 65 -9.31 -8.25 14.51
C PHE A 65 -7.87 -8.21 13.99
N THR A 66 -7.55 -9.02 12.97
CA THR A 66 -6.22 -8.97 12.35
C THR A 66 -5.95 -7.61 11.70
N ALA A 67 -6.95 -7.00 11.06
CA ALA A 67 -6.81 -5.68 10.47
C ALA A 67 -6.58 -4.60 11.53
N LEU A 68 -7.36 -4.64 12.61
CA LEU A 68 -7.24 -3.71 13.73
C LEU A 68 -5.87 -3.82 14.41
N ALA A 69 -5.39 -5.05 14.65
CA ALA A 69 -4.05 -5.27 15.21
C ALA A 69 -2.94 -4.73 14.29
N LEU A 70 -3.07 -4.88 12.96
CA LEU A 70 -2.10 -4.36 12.00
C LEU A 70 -2.02 -2.83 12.02
N VAL A 71 -3.14 -2.13 12.18
CA VAL A 71 -3.14 -0.66 12.31
C VAL A 71 -2.45 -0.25 13.61
N ASP A 72 -2.80 -0.89 14.73
CA ASP A 72 -2.17 -0.59 16.03
C ASP A 72 -0.65 -0.79 15.98
N LEU A 73 -0.19 -1.92 15.45
CA LEU A 73 1.24 -2.19 15.26
C LEU A 73 1.91 -1.21 14.31
N ALA A 74 1.22 -0.76 13.27
CA ALA A 74 1.77 0.24 12.36
C ALA A 74 1.97 1.59 13.06
N VAL A 75 1.02 2.03 13.88
CA VAL A 75 1.15 3.25 14.68
C VAL A 75 2.30 3.13 15.68
N GLN A 76 2.42 2.00 16.37
CA GLN A 76 3.55 1.72 17.28
C GLN A 76 4.91 1.75 16.54
N ALA A 77 4.93 1.35 15.27
CA ALA A 77 6.12 1.40 14.41
C ALA A 77 6.39 2.79 13.81
N GLY A 78 5.59 3.80 14.13
CA GLY A 78 5.77 5.18 13.69
C GLY A 78 5.02 5.56 12.40
N VAL A 79 4.11 4.74 11.92
CA VAL A 79 3.23 5.10 10.80
C VAL A 79 2.17 6.09 11.34
N PRO A 80 2.00 7.28 10.73
CA PRO A 80 0.96 8.21 11.16
C PRO A 80 -0.44 7.58 11.07
N ALA A 81 -1.26 7.78 12.10
CA ALA A 81 -2.56 7.12 12.21
C ALA A 81 -3.52 7.48 11.06
N GLU A 82 -3.36 8.67 10.48
CA GLU A 82 -4.21 9.21 9.43
C GLU A 82 -3.99 8.54 8.06
N ILE A 83 -2.84 7.89 7.86
CA ILE A 83 -2.50 7.31 6.55
C ILE A 83 -2.75 5.81 6.43
N PHE A 84 -3.11 5.15 7.53
CA PHE A 84 -3.52 3.75 7.52
C PHE A 84 -4.70 3.53 8.47
N SER A 85 -5.88 3.34 7.91
CA SER A 85 -7.13 3.20 8.65
C SER A 85 -7.86 1.91 8.30
N VAL A 86 -8.72 1.44 9.22
CA VAL A 86 -9.61 0.28 9.03
C VAL A 86 -11.05 0.71 9.25
N ILE A 87 -11.94 0.24 8.39
CA ILE A 87 -13.40 0.31 8.55
C ILE A 87 -13.96 -1.10 8.62
N THR A 88 -14.76 -1.42 9.64
CA THR A 88 -15.41 -2.72 9.86
C THR A 88 -16.90 -2.65 9.61
#